data_f181524c16096a45f4e6f79cfb50b819
#
_entry.id   f181524c16096a45f4e6f79cfb50b819
#
_cell.length_a   1.000
_cell.length_b   1.000
_cell.length_c   1.000
_cell.angle_alpha   90.00
_cell.angle_beta   90.00
_cell.angle_gamma   90.00
#
_symmetry.space_group_name_H-M   'P 1'
#
loop_
_entity.id
_entity.type
_entity.pdbx_description
1 polymer ?
#
loop_
_entity_poly.entity_id
_entity_poly.type
_entity_poly.pdbx_seq_one_letter_code
_entity_poly.pdbx_strand_id
1 'polypeptide(L)'
;MEKKNALNFLLYSYFGVTSDSEENELLRAAANRAYQDAASHVLSVRNEGEKDELRNAGCDALVTFLRELPVEDYDAAHKELCGKLESLYSGRTTEDRGFTYGIAQKWVNMTMKYIFVLSTLIENKGFSTKYAAQLPEKEMHIPLDSYMLEYIAQKDTKKFVGSPCMKIPAKGENGGETYYSSDKALAWSKYPDDDTYMKVQNGVREKMRSSWESPLDWEGPAWIEVAKKRSNK
;
A
#
# COMPACT_ATOMS: atom_id res chain seq x y z
N MET A 1 29.96 4.18 13.72
CA MET A 1 29.52 3.70 12.38
C MET A 1 29.14 4.92 11.57
N GLU A 2 29.66 5.04 10.37
CA GLU A 2 29.33 6.16 9.48
C GLU A 2 27.84 6.13 9.08
N LYS A 3 27.27 7.33 8.82
CA LYS A 3 25.83 7.47 8.47
C LYS A 3 25.43 6.61 7.26
N LYS A 4 26.29 6.59 6.20
CA LYS A 4 26.06 5.75 5.01
C LYS A 4 25.98 4.26 5.35
N ASN A 5 26.89 3.77 6.21
CA ASN A 5 26.89 2.36 6.60
C ASN A 5 25.65 1.98 7.44
N ALA A 6 25.20 2.90 8.31
CA ALA A 6 23.98 2.71 9.08
C ALA A 6 22.74 2.67 8.17
N LEU A 7 22.66 3.57 7.21
CA LEU A 7 21.57 3.58 6.22
C LEU A 7 21.60 2.29 5.39
N ASN A 8 22.76 1.88 4.85
CA ASN A 8 22.88 0.65 4.07
C ASN A 8 22.49 -0.60 4.87
N PHE A 9 22.84 -0.64 6.16
CA PHE A 9 22.40 -1.75 7.03
C PHE A 9 20.86 -1.80 7.13
N LEU A 10 20.18 -0.67 7.33
CA LEU A 10 18.73 -0.62 7.42
C LEU A 10 18.07 -0.96 6.07
N LEU A 11 18.58 -0.39 4.97
CA LEU A 11 18.08 -0.68 3.62
C LEU A 11 18.21 -2.17 3.28
N TYR A 12 19.38 -2.76 3.58
CA TYR A 12 19.60 -4.17 3.30
C TYR A 12 18.73 -5.07 4.18
N SER A 13 18.61 -4.75 5.46
CA SER A 13 17.79 -5.54 6.40
C SER A 13 16.30 -5.54 6.04
N TYR A 14 15.80 -4.46 5.44
CA TYR A 14 14.38 -4.31 5.13
C TYR A 14 14.03 -4.62 3.67
N PHE A 15 14.87 -4.17 2.72
CA PHE A 15 14.62 -4.28 1.29
C PHE A 15 15.58 -5.22 0.55
N GLY A 16 16.70 -5.61 1.16
CA GLY A 16 17.73 -6.42 0.51
C GLY A 16 18.61 -5.63 -0.48
N VAL A 17 18.61 -4.30 -0.42
CA VAL A 17 19.37 -3.39 -1.30
C VAL A 17 20.19 -2.40 -0.48
N THR A 18 21.09 -1.67 -1.14
CA THR A 18 21.87 -0.59 -0.54
C THR A 18 21.61 0.73 -1.28
N SER A 19 22.13 1.84 -0.76
CA SER A 19 22.04 3.15 -1.42
C SER A 19 22.80 3.21 -2.77
N ASP A 20 23.67 2.25 -3.02
CA ASP A 20 24.47 2.16 -4.26
C ASP A 20 23.88 1.13 -5.25
N SER A 21 22.74 0.51 -4.92
CA SER A 21 22.04 -0.43 -5.82
C SER A 21 21.52 0.27 -7.07
N GLU A 22 21.49 -0.47 -8.19
CA GLU A 22 20.97 0.01 -9.46
C GLU A 22 19.46 0.32 -9.37
N GLU A 23 18.98 1.26 -10.20
CA GLU A 23 17.57 1.69 -10.22
C GLU A 23 16.62 0.50 -10.28
N ASN A 24 16.86 -0.45 -11.19
CA ASN A 24 16.00 -1.61 -11.35
C ASN A 24 15.93 -2.51 -10.11
N GLU A 25 17.02 -2.63 -9.38
CA GLU A 25 17.09 -3.36 -8.12
C GLU A 25 16.25 -2.67 -7.04
N LEU A 26 16.36 -1.33 -6.94
CA LEU A 26 15.58 -0.52 -5.99
C LEU A 26 14.07 -0.62 -6.25
N LEU A 27 13.65 -0.48 -7.53
CA LEU A 27 12.24 -0.63 -7.90
C LEU A 27 11.70 -2.01 -7.57
N ARG A 28 12.46 -3.04 -7.94
CA ARG A 28 12.07 -4.43 -7.72
C ARG A 28 12.03 -4.79 -6.24
N ALA A 29 12.98 -4.28 -5.45
CA ALA A 29 13.02 -4.48 -4.00
C ALA A 29 11.80 -3.84 -3.32
N ALA A 30 11.41 -2.63 -3.72
CA ALA A 30 10.20 -1.97 -3.23
C ALA A 30 8.94 -2.79 -3.55
N ALA A 31 8.78 -3.26 -4.80
CA ALA A 31 7.64 -4.08 -5.23
C ALA A 31 7.59 -5.43 -4.49
N ASN A 32 8.72 -6.12 -4.32
CA ASN A 32 8.80 -7.37 -3.57
C ASN A 32 8.47 -7.18 -2.09
N ARG A 33 8.95 -6.13 -1.46
CA ARG A 33 8.65 -5.83 -0.06
C ARG A 33 7.16 -5.52 0.10
N ALA A 34 6.60 -4.72 -0.79
CA ALA A 34 5.18 -4.40 -0.80
C ALA A 34 4.29 -5.64 -0.97
N TYR A 35 4.70 -6.62 -1.79
CA TYR A 35 4.01 -7.91 -1.89
C TYR A 35 3.93 -8.64 -0.54
N GLN A 36 5.03 -8.67 0.20
CA GLN A 36 5.04 -9.32 1.51
C GLN A 36 4.02 -8.68 2.46
N ASP A 37 3.92 -7.36 2.45
CA ASP A 37 3.00 -6.62 3.32
C ASP A 37 1.53 -6.68 2.84
N ALA A 38 1.30 -6.88 1.55
CA ALA A 38 -0.06 -6.95 0.98
C ALA A 38 -0.63 -8.37 0.93
N ALA A 39 0.18 -9.37 0.60
CA ALA A 39 -0.30 -10.69 0.20
C ALA A 39 0.07 -11.84 1.14
N SER A 40 1.20 -11.77 1.85
CA SER A 40 1.80 -12.93 2.54
C SER A 40 0.88 -13.64 3.55
N HIS A 41 -0.06 -12.91 4.18
CA HIS A 41 -0.95 -13.47 5.21
C HIS A 41 -2.40 -13.68 4.75
N VAL A 42 -2.77 -13.17 3.56
CA VAL A 42 -4.17 -13.14 3.10
C VAL A 42 -4.39 -13.87 1.79
N LEU A 43 -3.32 -14.17 1.06
CA LEU A 43 -3.34 -14.83 -0.24
C LEU A 43 -2.86 -16.27 -0.12
N SER A 44 -3.53 -17.20 -0.84
CA SER A 44 -3.09 -18.57 -1.01
C SER A 44 -3.18 -18.96 -2.48
N VAL A 45 -2.03 -19.33 -3.07
CA VAL A 45 -1.93 -19.81 -4.44
C VAL A 45 -2.24 -21.32 -4.46
N ARG A 46 -3.02 -21.79 -5.46
CA ARG A 46 -3.41 -23.22 -5.55
C ARG A 46 -2.21 -24.13 -5.80
N ASN A 47 -1.30 -23.69 -6.64
CA ASN A 47 -0.05 -24.41 -6.93
C ASN A 47 1.11 -23.62 -6.34
N GLU A 48 1.70 -24.09 -5.26
CA GLU A 48 2.80 -23.41 -4.57
C GLU A 48 4.01 -23.18 -5.49
N GLY A 49 4.21 -24.06 -6.48
CA GLY A 49 5.26 -23.89 -7.50
C GLY A 49 5.10 -22.66 -8.39
N GLU A 50 3.88 -22.11 -8.53
CA GLU A 50 3.60 -20.91 -9.31
C GLU A 50 3.72 -19.60 -8.52
N LYS A 51 3.85 -19.68 -7.21
CA LYS A 51 3.82 -18.51 -6.33
C LYS A 51 4.88 -17.48 -6.66
N ASP A 52 6.11 -17.92 -6.88
CA ASP A 52 7.22 -17.04 -7.21
C ASP A 52 7.09 -16.47 -8.63
N GLU A 53 6.58 -17.26 -9.57
CA GLU A 53 6.29 -16.79 -10.93
C GLU A 53 5.26 -15.67 -10.92
N LEU A 54 4.13 -15.87 -10.24
CA LEU A 54 3.05 -14.89 -10.12
C LEU A 54 3.52 -13.60 -9.43
N ARG A 55 4.28 -13.75 -8.33
CA ARG A 55 4.88 -12.61 -7.64
C ARG A 55 5.81 -11.84 -8.58
N ASN A 56 6.69 -12.52 -9.30
CA ASN A 56 7.63 -11.89 -10.21
C ASN A 56 6.92 -11.16 -11.34
N ALA A 57 5.90 -11.77 -11.95
CA ALA A 57 5.07 -11.13 -12.98
C ALA A 57 4.37 -9.87 -12.47
N GLY A 58 3.85 -9.90 -11.24
CA GLY A 58 3.28 -8.72 -10.59
C GLY A 58 4.33 -7.64 -10.32
N CYS A 59 5.52 -8.02 -9.84
CA CYS A 59 6.63 -7.07 -9.67
C CYS A 59 7.06 -6.43 -11.00
N ASP A 60 7.09 -7.20 -12.10
CA ASP A 60 7.40 -6.67 -13.43
C ASP A 60 6.36 -5.65 -13.91
N ALA A 61 5.07 -5.91 -13.65
CA ALA A 61 4.01 -4.96 -13.94
C ALA A 61 4.16 -3.65 -13.15
N LEU A 62 4.49 -3.73 -11.85
CA LEU A 62 4.74 -2.57 -11.00
C LEU A 62 5.99 -1.79 -11.43
N VAL A 63 7.08 -2.47 -11.76
CA VAL A 63 8.30 -1.81 -12.25
C VAL A 63 8.05 -1.10 -13.58
N THR A 64 7.27 -1.71 -14.48
CA THR A 64 6.86 -1.06 -15.74
C THR A 64 6.07 0.21 -15.46
N PHE A 65 5.04 0.14 -14.62
CA PHE A 65 4.25 1.29 -14.22
C PHE A 65 5.10 2.43 -13.62
N LEU A 66 6.02 2.11 -12.70
CA LEU A 66 6.91 3.10 -12.10
C LEU A 66 7.80 3.81 -13.12
N ARG A 67 8.19 3.13 -14.19
CA ARG A 67 8.99 3.72 -15.27
C ARG A 67 8.21 4.62 -16.20
N GLU A 68 6.90 4.42 -16.29
CA GLU A 68 5.97 5.22 -17.10
C GLU A 68 5.48 6.49 -16.39
N LEU A 69 5.81 6.67 -15.10
CA LEU A 69 5.49 7.90 -14.36
C LEU A 69 6.25 9.11 -14.93
N PRO A 70 5.65 10.31 -14.89
CA PRO A 70 4.29 10.61 -14.45
C PRO A 70 3.25 10.19 -15.49
N VAL A 71 2.06 9.80 -15.04
CA VAL A 71 0.91 9.50 -15.89
C VAL A 71 -0.08 10.66 -15.90
N GLU A 72 -0.84 10.82 -16.98
CA GLU A 72 -1.80 11.91 -17.17
C GLU A 72 -2.96 11.82 -16.15
N ASP A 73 -3.48 10.61 -15.93
CA ASP A 73 -4.54 10.32 -14.97
C ASP A 73 -4.09 9.18 -14.03
N TYR A 74 -3.65 9.55 -12.83
CA TYR A 74 -3.13 8.59 -11.87
C TYR A 74 -4.21 7.61 -11.39
N ASP A 75 -5.44 8.05 -11.17
CA ASP A 75 -6.51 7.18 -10.69
C ASP A 75 -6.88 6.12 -11.73
N ALA A 76 -6.97 6.52 -13.00
CA ALA A 76 -7.24 5.59 -14.10
C ALA A 76 -6.08 4.58 -14.27
N ALA A 77 -4.84 5.05 -14.26
CA ALA A 77 -3.67 4.19 -14.40
C ALA A 77 -3.49 3.24 -13.19
N HIS A 78 -3.76 3.71 -11.98
CA HIS A 78 -3.79 2.88 -10.77
C HIS A 78 -4.86 1.77 -10.88
N LYS A 79 -6.07 2.12 -11.30
CA LYS A 79 -7.16 1.16 -11.50
C LYS A 79 -6.81 0.09 -12.53
N GLU A 80 -6.24 0.50 -13.67
CA GLU A 80 -5.79 -0.43 -14.72
C GLU A 80 -4.73 -1.40 -14.19
N LEU A 81 -3.73 -0.89 -13.46
CA LEU A 81 -2.68 -1.71 -12.85
C LEU A 81 -3.26 -2.71 -11.85
N CYS A 82 -4.20 -2.28 -10.99
CA CYS A 82 -4.89 -3.18 -10.05
C CYS A 82 -5.62 -4.29 -10.80
N GLY A 83 -6.36 -3.98 -11.86
CA GLY A 83 -7.06 -4.96 -12.70
C GLY A 83 -6.09 -5.94 -13.41
N LYS A 84 -4.93 -5.45 -13.86
CA LYS A 84 -3.87 -6.30 -14.41
C LYS A 84 -3.33 -7.29 -13.37
N LEU A 85 -3.09 -6.84 -12.13
CA LEU A 85 -2.66 -7.71 -11.05
C LEU A 85 -3.73 -8.76 -10.70
N GLU A 86 -5.01 -8.39 -10.62
CA GLU A 86 -6.10 -9.36 -10.40
C GLU A 86 -6.15 -10.41 -11.52
N SER A 87 -5.98 -9.99 -12.76
CA SER A 87 -5.97 -10.88 -13.93
C SER A 87 -4.85 -11.92 -13.87
N LEU A 88 -3.66 -11.55 -13.39
CA LEU A 88 -2.53 -12.48 -13.20
C LEU A 88 -2.87 -13.63 -12.24
N TYR A 89 -3.66 -13.35 -11.20
CA TYR A 89 -4.00 -14.33 -10.17
C TYR A 89 -5.35 -15.02 -10.41
N SER A 90 -6.07 -14.65 -11.47
CA SER A 90 -7.40 -15.23 -11.79
C SER A 90 -7.32 -16.73 -11.98
N GLY A 91 -8.15 -17.47 -11.24
CA GLY A 91 -8.21 -18.94 -11.28
C GLY A 91 -7.00 -19.65 -10.64
N ARG A 92 -5.99 -18.92 -10.14
CA ARG A 92 -4.74 -19.47 -9.58
C ARG A 92 -4.69 -19.46 -8.06
N THR A 93 -5.70 -18.89 -7.40
CA THR A 93 -5.79 -18.79 -5.94
C THR A 93 -6.90 -19.66 -5.37
N THR A 94 -6.84 -19.95 -4.07
CA THR A 94 -7.93 -20.66 -3.36
C THR A 94 -9.13 -19.74 -3.19
N GLU A 95 -10.34 -20.31 -3.03
CA GLU A 95 -11.58 -19.53 -2.92
C GLU A 95 -11.65 -18.67 -1.66
N ASP A 96 -11.15 -19.19 -0.55
CA ASP A 96 -11.15 -18.53 0.76
C ASP A 96 -10.09 -17.42 0.86
N ARG A 97 -8.96 -17.56 0.13
CA ARG A 97 -7.81 -16.66 0.11
C ARG A 97 -7.43 -16.21 -1.30
N GLY A 98 -8.45 -15.75 -2.04
CA GLY A 98 -8.29 -15.26 -3.39
C GLY A 98 -7.56 -13.91 -3.46
N PHE A 99 -6.98 -13.62 -4.62
CA PHE A 99 -6.45 -12.30 -4.93
C PHE A 99 -7.61 -11.36 -5.27
N THR A 100 -7.69 -10.23 -4.61
CA THR A 100 -8.80 -9.27 -4.71
C THR A 100 -8.29 -7.89 -5.05
N TYR A 101 -9.18 -6.97 -5.44
CA TYR A 101 -8.85 -5.56 -5.61
C TYR A 101 -8.22 -4.97 -4.35
N GLY A 102 -8.69 -5.36 -3.17
CA GLY A 102 -8.11 -4.93 -1.90
C GLY A 102 -6.64 -5.32 -1.72
N ILE A 103 -6.23 -6.50 -2.19
CA ILE A 103 -4.83 -6.93 -2.18
C ILE A 103 -4.03 -6.18 -3.26
N ALA A 104 -4.59 -6.05 -4.47
CA ALA A 104 -3.96 -5.34 -5.57
C ALA A 104 -3.62 -3.89 -5.20
N GLN A 105 -4.62 -3.12 -4.72
CA GLN A 105 -4.41 -1.73 -4.31
C GLN A 105 -3.37 -1.58 -3.21
N LYS A 106 -3.37 -2.49 -2.23
CA LYS A 106 -2.37 -2.43 -1.15
C LYS A 106 -0.97 -2.69 -1.69
N TRP A 107 -0.82 -3.64 -2.61
CA TRP A 107 0.47 -3.90 -3.25
C TRP A 107 0.97 -2.69 -4.04
N VAL A 108 0.13 -2.09 -4.88
CA VAL A 108 0.46 -0.88 -5.63
C VAL A 108 0.84 0.27 -4.69
N ASN A 109 -0.02 0.59 -3.72
CA ASN A 109 0.19 1.74 -2.82
C ASN A 109 1.40 1.57 -1.91
N MET A 110 1.65 0.37 -1.40
CA MET A 110 2.86 0.09 -0.62
C MET A 110 4.12 0.21 -1.48
N THR A 111 4.06 -0.22 -2.76
CA THR A 111 5.17 -0.03 -3.70
C THR A 111 5.46 1.46 -3.90
N MET A 112 4.43 2.27 -4.19
CA MET A 112 4.55 3.71 -4.35
C MET A 112 5.12 4.37 -3.09
N LYS A 113 4.62 4.01 -1.92
CA LYS A 113 5.13 4.48 -0.62
C LYS A 113 6.61 4.15 -0.43
N TYR A 114 7.01 2.93 -0.77
CA TYR A 114 8.42 2.54 -0.63
C TYR A 114 9.33 3.25 -1.62
N ILE A 115 8.88 3.53 -2.84
CA ILE A 115 9.64 4.38 -3.77
C ILE A 115 9.77 5.81 -3.24
N PHE A 116 8.69 6.39 -2.70
CA PHE A 116 8.73 7.70 -2.05
C PHE A 116 9.74 7.73 -0.90
N VAL A 117 9.71 6.75 0.01
CA VAL A 117 10.66 6.64 1.12
C VAL A 117 12.09 6.45 0.62
N LEU A 118 12.33 5.55 -0.34
CA LEU A 118 13.66 5.30 -0.88
C LEU A 118 14.22 6.54 -1.59
N SER A 119 13.41 7.25 -2.39
CA SER A 119 13.84 8.48 -3.07
C SER A 119 14.21 9.59 -2.09
N THR A 120 13.60 9.61 -0.90
CA THR A 120 13.91 10.57 0.16
C THR A 120 15.18 10.20 0.93
N LEU A 121 15.42 8.89 1.17
CA LEU A 121 16.53 8.43 2.01
C LEU A 121 17.84 8.22 1.26
N ILE A 122 17.78 7.86 -0.02
CA ILE A 122 18.96 7.51 -0.82
C ILE A 122 19.50 8.76 -1.49
N GLU A 123 20.77 9.09 -1.23
CA GLU A 123 21.49 10.23 -1.85
C GLU A 123 21.98 9.91 -3.29
N ASN A 124 21.40 8.90 -3.95
CA ASN A 124 21.68 8.60 -5.35
C ASN A 124 20.98 9.63 -6.24
N LYS A 125 21.74 10.60 -6.76
CA LYS A 125 21.22 11.73 -7.54
C LYS A 125 20.34 11.30 -8.75
N GLY A 126 20.67 10.18 -9.40
CA GLY A 126 19.86 9.66 -10.51
C GLY A 126 18.47 9.23 -10.04
N PHE A 127 18.42 8.29 -9.11
CA PHE A 127 17.17 7.72 -8.58
C PHE A 127 16.34 8.75 -7.81
N SER A 128 16.93 9.41 -6.81
CA SER A 128 16.23 10.35 -5.94
C SER A 128 15.66 11.54 -6.70
N THR A 129 16.45 12.16 -7.57
CA THR A 129 15.99 13.31 -8.37
C THR A 129 14.88 12.89 -9.35
N LYS A 130 15.02 11.72 -9.99
CA LYS A 130 14.01 11.21 -10.92
C LYS A 130 12.68 10.99 -10.23
N TYR A 131 12.64 10.21 -9.16
CA TYR A 131 11.39 9.85 -8.51
C TYR A 131 10.81 10.98 -7.65
N ALA A 132 11.61 11.84 -7.03
CA ALA A 132 11.10 13.06 -6.39
C ALA A 132 10.39 14.01 -7.37
N ALA A 133 10.79 14.00 -8.66
CA ALA A 133 10.15 14.83 -9.68
C ALA A 133 8.95 14.16 -10.38
N GLN A 134 8.92 12.81 -10.43
CA GLN A 134 7.95 12.05 -11.21
C GLN A 134 6.79 11.49 -10.38
N LEU A 135 6.96 11.34 -9.05
CA LEU A 135 5.88 10.85 -8.21
C LEU A 135 4.74 11.87 -8.13
N PRO A 136 3.50 11.47 -8.39
CA PRO A 136 2.34 12.36 -8.30
C PRO A 136 1.89 12.47 -6.82
N GLU A 137 2.71 13.10 -5.98
CA GLU A 137 2.58 13.09 -4.52
C GLU A 137 1.18 13.41 -4.00
N LYS A 138 0.49 14.36 -4.66
CA LYS A 138 -0.85 14.80 -4.24
C LYS A 138 -1.97 13.85 -4.69
N GLU A 139 -1.74 13.12 -5.77
CA GLU A 139 -2.66 12.14 -6.34
C GLU A 139 -2.43 10.73 -5.80
N MET A 140 -1.26 10.45 -5.20
CA MET A 140 -0.96 9.13 -4.66
C MET A 140 -2.01 8.67 -3.64
N HIS A 141 -2.29 7.38 -3.67
CA HIS A 141 -3.22 6.76 -2.73
C HIS A 141 -2.49 6.27 -1.49
N ILE A 142 -3.17 6.35 -0.35
CA ILE A 142 -2.66 5.72 0.87
C ILE A 142 -2.87 4.20 0.82
N PRO A 143 -1.94 3.40 1.35
CA PRO A 143 -2.17 1.97 1.56
C PRO A 143 -3.31 1.77 2.56
N LEU A 144 -4.42 1.14 2.14
CA LEU A 144 -5.48 0.79 3.07
C LEU A 144 -5.17 -0.54 3.75
N ASP A 145 -4.99 -0.51 5.05
CA ASP A 145 -4.82 -1.66 5.91
C ASP A 145 -5.59 -1.50 7.22
N SER A 146 -5.50 -2.49 8.11
CA SER A 146 -6.24 -2.45 9.38
C SER A 146 -5.82 -1.30 10.30
N TYR A 147 -4.60 -0.79 10.19
CA TYR A 147 -4.12 0.34 11.00
C TYR A 147 -4.73 1.65 10.50
N MET A 148 -4.69 1.87 9.19
CA MET A 148 -5.28 3.07 8.60
C MET A 148 -6.80 3.10 8.76
N LEU A 149 -7.47 1.95 8.57
CA LEU A 149 -8.91 1.85 8.83
C LEU A 149 -9.27 2.14 10.29
N GLU A 150 -8.46 1.66 11.26
CA GLU A 150 -8.63 2.00 12.68
C GLU A 150 -8.44 3.50 12.94
N TYR A 151 -7.42 4.11 12.34
CA TYR A 151 -7.19 5.56 12.47
C TYR A 151 -8.35 6.37 11.92
N ILE A 152 -8.82 6.04 10.73
CA ILE A 152 -9.97 6.69 10.07
C ILE A 152 -11.23 6.58 10.95
N ALA A 153 -11.49 5.41 11.54
CA ALA A 153 -12.63 5.21 12.44
C ALA A 153 -12.59 6.09 13.68
N GLN A 154 -11.40 6.31 14.24
CA GLN A 154 -11.23 7.15 15.42
C GLN A 154 -11.41 8.64 15.14
N LYS A 155 -11.26 9.09 13.92
CA LYS A 155 -11.20 10.51 13.51
C LYS A 155 -12.45 11.01 12.75
N ASP A 156 -13.58 10.41 12.93
CA ASP A 156 -14.84 10.79 12.25
C ASP A 156 -15.03 10.13 10.87
N THR A 157 -15.39 8.88 10.94
CA THR A 157 -15.59 7.99 9.79
C THR A 157 -16.56 8.54 8.74
N LYS A 158 -17.56 9.34 9.13
CA LYS A 158 -18.55 9.90 8.20
C LYS A 158 -17.93 10.84 7.18
N LYS A 159 -16.87 11.58 7.57
CA LYS A 159 -16.14 12.48 6.66
C LYS A 159 -15.27 11.73 5.66
N PHE A 160 -14.77 10.54 6.04
CA PHE A 160 -13.86 9.77 5.21
C PHE A 160 -14.55 8.78 4.28
N VAL A 161 -15.73 8.28 4.66
CA VAL A 161 -16.28 7.08 4.00
C VAL A 161 -17.73 7.24 3.55
N GLY A 162 -18.40 8.34 3.88
CA GLY A 162 -19.82 8.62 3.51
C GLY A 162 -20.83 7.55 3.96
N SER A 163 -20.44 6.28 3.93
CA SER A 163 -21.15 5.14 4.50
C SER A 163 -20.14 4.01 4.74
N PRO A 164 -20.02 3.47 5.95
CA PRO A 164 -19.01 2.48 6.27
C PRO A 164 -19.34 1.14 5.60
N CYS A 165 -18.67 0.86 4.50
CA CYS A 165 -18.62 -0.48 3.90
C CYS A 165 -17.41 -1.29 4.38
N MET A 166 -16.72 -0.85 5.45
CA MET A 166 -15.48 -1.41 5.92
C MET A 166 -15.59 -2.00 7.32
N LYS A 167 -15.03 -3.19 7.53
CA LYS A 167 -14.77 -3.72 8.86
C LYS A 167 -13.56 -3.03 9.43
N ILE A 168 -13.77 -2.24 10.46
CA ILE A 168 -12.71 -1.57 11.19
C ILE A 168 -12.56 -2.32 12.51
N PRO A 169 -11.39 -2.94 12.77
CA PRO A 169 -11.18 -3.60 14.04
C PRO A 169 -11.18 -2.56 15.16
N ALA A 170 -12.16 -2.62 16.05
CA ALA A 170 -12.16 -1.91 17.32
C ALA A 170 -12.21 -2.94 18.44
N LYS A 171 -11.44 -2.74 19.54
CA LYS A 171 -11.58 -3.58 20.74
C LYS A 171 -12.93 -3.31 21.37
N GLY A 172 -13.77 -4.34 21.50
CA GLY A 172 -14.96 -4.30 22.34
C GLY A 172 -14.60 -4.18 23.82
N GLU A 173 -15.54 -3.70 24.62
CA GLU A 173 -15.39 -3.53 26.07
C GLU A 173 -14.97 -4.81 26.80
N ASN A 174 -15.18 -5.98 26.20
CA ASN A 174 -14.82 -7.29 26.74
C ASN A 174 -13.62 -7.96 26.07
N GLY A 175 -12.75 -7.18 25.37
CA GLY A 175 -11.54 -7.71 24.70
C GLY A 175 -11.80 -8.44 23.37
N GLY A 176 -13.04 -8.49 22.92
CA GLY A 176 -13.41 -8.98 21.58
C GLY A 176 -13.16 -7.93 20.50
N GLU A 177 -12.94 -8.37 19.26
CA GLU A 177 -12.88 -7.47 18.11
C GLU A 177 -14.31 -6.99 17.79
N THR A 178 -14.56 -5.70 18.00
CA THR A 178 -15.75 -5.04 17.45
C THR A 178 -15.38 -4.39 16.13
N TYR A 179 -16.24 -4.56 15.17
CA TYR A 179 -16.09 -3.95 13.85
C TYR A 179 -17.05 -2.77 13.72
N TYR A 180 -16.61 -1.69 13.15
CA TYR A 180 -17.49 -0.60 12.78
C TYR A 180 -18.46 -1.13 11.73
N SER A 181 -19.73 -1.23 12.09
CA SER A 181 -20.66 -2.09 11.36
C SER A 181 -21.60 -1.33 10.44
N SER A 182 -21.58 -1.67 9.21
CA SER A 182 -22.80 -2.11 8.55
C SER A 182 -22.69 -3.63 8.40
N ASP A 183 -23.79 -4.38 8.31
CA ASP A 183 -23.78 -5.82 8.02
C ASP A 183 -23.06 -6.20 6.73
N LYS A 184 -22.64 -5.21 5.94
CA LYS A 184 -21.91 -5.30 4.67
C LYS A 184 -20.46 -4.87 4.76
N ALA A 185 -19.91 -4.56 5.94
CA ALA A 185 -18.55 -4.08 6.07
C ALA A 185 -17.53 -5.18 5.72
N LEU A 186 -16.57 -4.83 4.84
CA LEU A 186 -15.54 -5.74 4.37
C LEU A 186 -14.18 -5.41 4.98
N ALA A 187 -13.37 -6.42 5.26
CA ALA A 187 -11.94 -6.23 5.50
C ALA A 187 -11.28 -5.62 4.24
N TRP A 188 -10.23 -4.82 4.42
CA TRP A 188 -9.53 -4.20 3.28
C TRP A 188 -9.11 -5.22 2.21
N SER A 189 -8.67 -6.41 2.64
CA SER A 189 -8.28 -7.52 1.75
C SER A 189 -9.44 -8.22 1.03
N LYS A 190 -10.66 -7.77 1.21
CA LYS A 190 -11.88 -8.30 0.57
C LYS A 190 -12.61 -7.24 -0.23
N TYR A 191 -11.99 -6.08 -0.49
CA TYR A 191 -12.58 -5.08 -1.35
C TYR A 191 -12.76 -5.66 -2.76
N PRO A 192 -13.99 -5.63 -3.28
CA PRO A 192 -14.28 -6.29 -4.55
C PRO A 192 -13.90 -5.47 -5.77
N ASP A 193 -13.81 -4.14 -5.63
CA ASP A 193 -13.75 -3.22 -6.74
C ASP A 193 -13.14 -1.86 -6.38
N ASP A 194 -12.86 -1.09 -7.42
CA ASP A 194 -12.36 0.26 -7.35
C ASP A 194 -13.34 1.26 -6.70
N ASP A 195 -14.62 1.14 -6.96
CA ASP A 195 -15.63 2.09 -6.47
C ASP A 195 -15.67 2.13 -4.93
N THR A 196 -15.60 0.96 -4.29
CA THR A 196 -15.56 0.83 -2.83
C THR A 196 -14.27 1.44 -2.27
N TYR A 197 -13.16 1.18 -2.91
CA TYR A 197 -11.85 1.67 -2.53
C TYR A 197 -11.73 3.20 -2.72
N MET A 198 -12.15 3.74 -3.86
CA MET A 198 -12.03 5.16 -4.18
C MET A 198 -12.84 6.07 -3.26
N LYS A 199 -13.96 5.58 -2.67
CA LYS A 199 -14.70 6.34 -1.65
C LYS A 199 -13.81 6.72 -0.47
N VAL A 200 -12.91 5.84 -0.05
CA VAL A 200 -11.97 6.09 1.04
C VAL A 200 -10.88 7.06 0.59
N GLN A 201 -10.27 6.81 -0.57
CA GLN A 201 -9.20 7.67 -1.09
C GLN A 201 -9.68 9.11 -1.31
N ASN A 202 -10.88 9.28 -1.86
CA ASN A 202 -11.48 10.61 -2.04
C ASN A 202 -11.76 11.29 -0.69
N GLY A 203 -12.21 10.56 0.31
CA GLY A 203 -12.37 11.09 1.68
C GLY A 203 -11.03 11.56 2.28
N VAL A 204 -9.95 10.81 2.07
CA VAL A 204 -8.60 11.22 2.49
C VAL A 204 -8.15 12.48 1.76
N ARG A 205 -8.28 12.53 0.45
CA ARG A 205 -7.93 13.72 -0.35
C ARG A 205 -8.73 14.96 0.04
N GLU A 206 -10.02 14.81 0.31
CA GLU A 206 -10.85 15.91 0.79
C GLU A 206 -10.35 16.45 2.13
N LYS A 207 -9.95 15.55 3.04
CA LYS A 207 -9.33 15.92 4.32
C LYS A 207 -8.04 16.70 4.12
N MET A 208 -7.22 16.30 3.14
CA MET A 208 -5.92 16.90 2.84
C MET A 208 -5.99 18.26 2.14
N ARG A 209 -7.09 18.58 1.44
CA ARG A 209 -7.24 19.84 0.69
C ARG A 209 -6.94 21.09 1.50
N SER A 210 -7.14 21.05 2.81
CA SER A 210 -6.91 22.19 3.70
C SER A 210 -5.47 22.29 4.24
N SER A 211 -4.69 21.21 4.18
CA SER A 211 -3.37 21.14 4.81
C SER A 211 -2.18 21.18 3.83
N TRP A 212 -2.42 21.03 2.53
CA TRP A 212 -1.40 20.95 1.47
C TRP A 212 -0.40 19.79 1.61
N GLU A 213 -0.62 18.89 2.57
CA GLU A 213 0.18 17.68 2.73
C GLU A 213 -0.14 16.66 1.63
N SER A 214 0.83 15.82 1.28
CA SER A 214 0.53 14.66 0.45
C SER A 214 -0.21 13.58 1.25
N PRO A 215 -1.02 12.71 0.62
CA PRO A 215 -1.68 11.62 1.33
C PRO A 215 -0.70 10.72 2.09
N LEU A 216 0.50 10.49 1.57
CA LEU A 216 1.52 9.65 2.23
C LEU A 216 2.18 10.36 3.42
N ASP A 217 2.39 11.69 3.37
CA ASP A 217 2.89 12.45 4.51
C ASP A 217 1.92 12.41 5.68
N TRP A 218 0.61 12.46 5.38
CA TRP A 218 -0.43 12.31 6.40
C TRP A 218 -0.53 10.87 6.91
N GLU A 219 -0.45 9.88 6.03
CA GLU A 219 -0.60 8.46 6.37
C GLU A 219 0.51 7.97 7.33
N GLY A 220 1.75 8.37 7.12
CA GLY A 220 2.89 7.89 7.91
C GLY A 220 2.73 8.12 9.42
N PRO A 221 2.52 9.35 9.90
CA PRO A 221 2.25 9.63 11.31
C PRO A 221 0.97 8.95 11.84
N ALA A 222 -0.08 8.89 11.03
CA ALA A 222 -1.34 8.25 11.39
C ALA A 222 -1.17 6.75 11.65
N TRP A 223 -0.46 6.06 10.76
CA TRP A 223 -0.13 4.65 10.91
C TRP A 223 0.71 4.39 12.18
N ILE A 224 1.74 5.23 12.41
CA ILE A 224 2.61 5.13 13.60
C ILE A 224 1.81 5.34 14.90
N GLU A 225 0.85 6.25 14.92
CA GLU A 225 0.00 6.48 16.10
C GLU A 225 -0.75 5.20 16.49
N VAL A 226 -1.36 4.50 15.53
CA VAL A 226 -2.06 3.24 15.78
C VAL A 226 -1.10 2.12 16.15
N ALA A 227 0.04 2.03 15.46
CA ALA A 227 1.06 1.02 15.74
C ALA A 227 1.55 1.09 17.20
N LYS A 228 1.86 2.30 17.69
CA LYS A 228 2.24 2.51 19.09
C LYS A 228 1.15 2.10 20.09
N LYS A 229 -0.12 2.42 19.78
CA LYS A 229 -1.25 2.02 20.63
C LYS A 229 -1.42 0.51 20.71
N ARG A 230 -1.18 -0.20 19.58
CA ARG A 230 -1.27 -1.67 19.55
C ARG A 230 -0.09 -2.36 20.25
N SER A 231 1.11 -1.79 20.17
CA SER A 231 2.32 -2.34 20.81
C SER A 231 2.33 -2.18 22.33
N ASN A 232 1.57 -1.22 22.88
CA ASN A 232 1.46 -0.97 24.31
C ASN A 232 0.32 -1.77 24.97
N LYS A 233 -0.27 -2.69 24.28
CA LYS A 233 -1.32 -3.62 24.74
C LYS A 233 -0.80 -5.04 24.83
#